data_6f4ea09de05c1b7ae5c3f4409e28ac31
#
_entry.id   6f4ea09de05c1b7ae5c3f4409e28ac31
#
_cell.length_a   1.000
_cell.length_b   1.000
_cell.length_c   1.000
_cell.angle_alpha   90.00
_cell.angle_beta   90.00
_cell.angle_gamma   90.00
#
_symmetry.space_group_name_H-M   'P 1'
#
loop_
_entity.id
_entity.type
_entity.pdbx_description
1 polymer ?
#
loop_
_entity_poly.entity_id
_entity_poly.type
_entity_poly.pdbx_seq_one_letter_code
_entity_poly.pdbx_strand_id
1 'polypeptide(L)'
;MICVKNIYYMLSYAFQILNEQGYKQILTEEFDNVAELCAAILSKGVALQVKRGLRKEYLINSDSLSTLRGKIDISVSIREQSLIKRQLVCSYDEFSVNSYMNCIIKTTMELLLHSGISKGRKKDIRKLLVYFADV
;
A
#
# COMPACT_ATOMS: atom_id res chain seq x y z
N MET A 1 8.91 20.12 25.72
CA MET A 1 7.93 19.65 24.70
C MET A 1 8.59 19.67 23.33
N ILE A 2 8.62 18.54 22.62
CA ILE A 2 9.24 18.45 21.29
C ILE A 2 8.23 19.04 20.28
N CYS A 3 8.65 20.06 19.54
CA CYS A 3 7.84 20.61 18.46
C CYS A 3 7.71 19.59 17.32
N VAL A 4 6.51 19.42 16.76
CA VAL A 4 6.26 18.47 15.66
C VAL A 4 7.17 18.75 14.46
N LYS A 5 7.49 20.02 14.21
CA LYS A 5 8.42 20.45 13.18
C LYS A 5 9.84 19.87 13.36
N ASN A 6 10.28 19.68 14.61
CA ASN A 6 11.58 19.08 14.89
C ASN A 6 11.61 17.60 14.50
N ILE A 7 10.46 16.90 14.58
CA ILE A 7 10.35 15.51 14.13
C ILE A 7 10.59 15.43 12.62
N TYR A 8 10.05 16.38 11.84
CA TYR A 8 10.33 16.43 10.40
C TYR A 8 11.84 16.60 10.12
N TYR A 9 12.52 17.50 10.83
CA TYR A 9 13.97 17.70 10.66
C TYR A 9 14.77 16.44 11.01
N MET A 10 14.38 15.73 12.07
CA MET A 10 15.02 14.45 12.43
C MET A 10 14.81 13.40 11.34
N LEU A 11 13.58 13.29 10.80
CA LEU A 11 13.27 12.38 9.70
C LEU A 11 14.00 12.77 8.42
N SER A 12 14.09 14.05 8.08
CA SER A 12 14.78 14.52 6.88
C SER A 12 16.29 14.31 6.94
N TYR A 13 16.86 14.32 8.14
CA TYR A 13 18.26 13.93 8.35
C TYR A 13 18.47 12.44 8.14
N ALA A 14 17.55 11.59 8.64
CA ALA A 14 17.62 10.13 8.48
C ALA A 14 17.30 9.67 7.04
N PHE A 15 16.35 10.34 6.37
CA PHE A 15 15.86 9.99 5.05
C PHE A 15 16.10 11.13 4.07
N GLN A 16 17.16 11.03 3.27
CA GLN A 16 17.54 12.04 2.29
C GLN A 16 16.43 12.41 1.30
N ILE A 17 15.54 11.47 0.99
CA ILE A 17 14.41 11.69 0.09
C ILE A 17 13.49 12.82 0.55
N LEU A 18 13.41 13.09 1.86
CA LEU A 18 12.62 14.20 2.41
C LEU A 18 13.22 15.57 2.12
N ASN A 19 14.47 15.62 1.63
CA ASN A 19 15.12 16.85 1.17
C ASN A 19 14.77 17.22 -0.27
N GLU A 20 14.07 16.36 -1.02
CA GLU A 20 13.59 16.66 -2.36
C GLU A 20 12.57 17.81 -2.32
N GLN A 21 12.53 18.62 -3.41
CA GLN A 21 11.68 19.82 -3.47
C GLN A 21 10.20 19.52 -3.16
N GLY A 22 9.70 18.36 -3.61
CA GLY A 22 8.32 17.95 -3.36
C GLY A 22 7.95 17.83 -1.88
N TYR A 23 8.90 17.49 -1.02
CA TYR A 23 8.70 17.35 0.43
C TYR A 23 9.06 18.62 1.20
N LYS A 24 9.97 19.44 0.69
CA LYS A 24 10.36 20.71 1.35
C LYS A 24 9.17 21.65 1.57
N GLN A 25 8.15 21.58 0.74
CA GLN A 25 6.92 22.36 0.92
C GLN A 25 6.20 22.01 2.24
N ILE A 26 6.36 20.80 2.74
CA ILE A 26 5.77 20.37 4.03
C ILE A 26 6.38 21.18 5.19
N LEU A 27 7.62 21.64 5.07
CA LEU A 27 8.29 22.44 6.10
C LEU A 27 7.62 23.80 6.35
N THR A 28 6.88 24.32 5.38
CA THR A 28 6.18 25.60 5.49
C THR A 28 4.84 25.48 6.22
N GLU A 29 4.35 24.26 6.41
CA GLU A 29 3.09 24.00 7.08
C GLU A 29 3.28 23.89 8.60
N GLU A 30 2.29 24.34 9.35
CA GLU A 30 2.19 24.10 10.80
C GLU A 30 1.36 22.83 11.03
N PHE A 31 1.82 21.98 11.94
CA PHE A 31 1.17 20.72 12.27
C PHE A 31 0.75 20.70 13.74
N ASP A 32 -0.51 20.41 13.99
CA ASP A 32 -1.06 20.31 15.33
C ASP A 32 -0.57 19.06 16.08
N ASN A 33 -0.31 17.98 15.33
CA ASN A 33 0.13 16.73 15.90
C ASN A 33 0.97 15.90 14.90
N VAL A 34 1.62 14.84 15.41
CA VAL A 34 2.47 13.94 14.62
C VAL A 34 1.68 13.21 13.53
N ALA A 35 0.41 12.87 13.79
CA ALA A 35 -0.44 12.20 12.80
C ALA A 35 -0.66 13.08 11.58
N GLU A 36 -0.83 14.40 11.78
CA GLU A 36 -0.99 15.39 10.71
C GLU A 36 0.28 15.46 9.86
N LEU A 37 1.47 15.48 10.49
CA LEU A 37 2.75 15.43 9.78
C LEU A 37 2.91 14.12 8.98
N CYS A 38 2.62 12.99 9.59
CA CYS A 38 2.71 11.68 8.92
C CYS A 38 1.75 11.61 7.72
N ALA A 39 0.53 12.13 7.88
CA ALA A 39 -0.46 12.19 6.80
C ALA A 39 0.02 13.08 5.64
N ALA A 40 0.68 14.20 5.92
CA ALA A 40 1.26 15.08 4.90
C ALA A 40 2.36 14.38 4.10
N ILE A 41 3.32 13.75 4.79
CA ILE A 41 4.44 13.03 4.15
C ILE A 41 3.90 11.85 3.33
N LEU A 42 3.02 11.03 3.92
CA LEU A 42 2.46 9.86 3.24
C LEU A 42 1.65 10.24 2.01
N SER A 43 0.75 11.23 2.12
CA SER A 43 -0.06 11.68 0.98
C SER A 43 0.81 12.16 -0.17
N LYS A 44 1.91 12.86 0.11
CA LYS A 44 2.85 13.33 -0.90
C LYS A 44 3.56 12.15 -1.57
N GLY A 45 4.10 11.22 -0.79
CA GLY A 45 4.78 10.02 -1.29
C GLY A 45 3.88 9.14 -2.13
N VAL A 46 2.68 8.86 -1.65
CA VAL A 46 1.69 8.04 -2.36
C VAL A 46 1.24 8.72 -3.66
N ALA A 47 1.01 10.04 -3.64
CA ALA A 47 0.65 10.78 -4.87
C ALA A 47 1.74 10.68 -5.95
N LEU A 48 3.01 10.72 -5.57
CA LEU A 48 4.13 10.51 -6.49
C LEU A 48 4.18 9.08 -7.02
N GLN A 49 3.95 8.09 -6.14
CA GLN A 49 3.92 6.68 -6.51
C GLN A 49 2.77 6.36 -7.46
N VAL A 50 1.57 6.89 -7.19
CA VAL A 50 0.39 6.71 -8.07
C VAL A 50 0.66 7.27 -9.47
N LYS A 51 1.32 8.44 -9.58
CA LYS A 51 1.71 9.02 -10.88
C LYS A 51 2.69 8.15 -11.68
N ARG A 52 3.57 7.40 -10.98
CA ARG A 52 4.52 6.47 -11.59
C ARG A 52 3.91 5.08 -11.84
N GLY A 53 2.72 4.82 -11.33
CA GLY A 53 2.07 3.51 -11.23
C GLY A 53 2.40 2.80 -9.91
N LEU A 54 1.42 2.07 -9.37
CA LEU A 54 1.64 1.27 -8.18
C LEU A 54 2.63 0.15 -8.45
N ARG A 55 3.45 -0.18 -7.46
CA ARG A 55 4.38 -1.31 -7.53
C ARG A 55 3.59 -2.59 -7.72
N LYS A 56 4.03 -3.41 -8.67
CA LYS A 56 3.49 -4.74 -8.92
C LYS A 56 4.55 -5.79 -8.58
N GLU A 57 4.09 -6.90 -8.05
CA GLU A 57 4.93 -8.05 -7.72
C GLU A 57 4.28 -9.33 -8.25
N TYR A 58 5.12 -10.35 -8.53
CA TYR A 58 4.63 -11.68 -8.85
C TYR A 58 4.21 -12.37 -7.55
N LEU A 59 2.92 -12.68 -7.43
CA LEU A 59 2.37 -13.43 -6.32
C LEU A 59 2.07 -14.84 -6.77
N ILE A 60 2.49 -15.82 -5.98
CA ILE A 60 2.16 -17.22 -6.23
C ILE A 60 0.77 -17.49 -5.66
N ASN A 61 -0.17 -17.77 -6.54
CA ASN A 61 -1.52 -18.17 -6.18
C ASN A 61 -1.71 -19.66 -6.39
N SER A 62 -2.56 -20.29 -5.57
CA SER A 62 -2.89 -21.70 -5.69
C SER A 62 -4.41 -21.86 -5.55
N ASP A 63 -5.05 -22.19 -6.65
CA ASP A 63 -6.52 -22.30 -6.73
C ASP A 63 -6.96 -23.56 -7.45
N SER A 64 -8.17 -24.03 -7.12
CA SER A 64 -8.86 -25.08 -7.86
C SER A 64 -9.49 -24.53 -9.12
N LEU A 65 -8.92 -24.87 -10.28
CA LEU A 65 -9.31 -24.33 -11.58
C LEU A 65 -9.87 -25.43 -12.49
N SER A 66 -10.89 -25.10 -13.27
CA SER A 66 -11.42 -25.93 -14.36
C SER A 66 -10.56 -25.87 -15.63
N THR A 67 -9.76 -24.81 -15.78
CA THR A 67 -8.81 -24.61 -16.86
C THR A 67 -7.40 -24.61 -16.29
N LEU A 68 -6.51 -25.40 -16.87
CA LEU A 68 -5.12 -25.55 -16.41
C LEU A 68 -4.35 -24.21 -16.56
N ARG A 69 -3.69 -23.81 -15.46
CA ARG A 69 -2.84 -22.63 -15.44
C ARG A 69 -1.62 -22.87 -14.55
N GLY A 70 -0.44 -22.63 -15.06
CA GLY A 70 0.79 -22.80 -14.30
C GLY A 70 1.12 -24.27 -13.99
N LYS A 71 1.55 -24.55 -12.77
CA LYS A 71 1.94 -25.89 -12.30
C LYS A 71 0.77 -26.58 -11.60
N ILE A 72 0.47 -27.82 -12.02
CA ILE A 72 -0.57 -28.64 -11.39
C ILE A 72 -0.01 -29.27 -10.12
N ASP A 73 -0.74 -29.16 -9.01
CA ASP A 73 -0.48 -29.91 -7.78
C ASP A 73 -1.46 -31.08 -7.65
N ILE A 74 -1.02 -32.24 -8.11
CA ILE A 74 -1.84 -33.45 -8.11
C ILE A 74 -2.12 -33.92 -6.68
N SER A 75 -1.13 -33.83 -5.78
CA SER A 75 -1.27 -34.29 -4.39
C SER A 75 -2.35 -33.50 -3.65
N VAL A 76 -2.35 -32.18 -3.81
CA VAL A 76 -3.36 -31.30 -3.21
C VAL A 76 -4.72 -31.53 -3.88
N SER A 77 -4.76 -31.70 -5.20
CA SER A 77 -6.01 -31.96 -5.93
C SER A 77 -6.72 -33.22 -5.47
N ILE A 78 -5.96 -34.29 -5.16
CA ILE A 78 -6.50 -35.53 -4.60
C ILE A 78 -6.99 -35.31 -3.17
N ARG A 79 -6.16 -34.67 -2.32
CA ARG A 79 -6.49 -34.42 -0.92
C ARG A 79 -7.75 -33.58 -0.76
N GLU A 80 -7.92 -32.55 -1.59
CA GLU A 80 -9.07 -31.65 -1.56
C GLU A 80 -10.26 -32.15 -2.39
N GLN A 81 -10.12 -33.32 -3.01
CA GLN A 81 -11.17 -33.93 -3.86
C GLN A 81 -11.64 -33.00 -4.98
N SER A 82 -10.79 -32.08 -5.46
CA SER A 82 -11.12 -31.13 -6.49
C SER A 82 -11.48 -31.80 -7.83
N LEU A 83 -10.95 -32.99 -8.08
CA LEU A 83 -11.26 -33.81 -9.25
C LEU A 83 -12.75 -34.16 -9.38
N ILE A 84 -13.46 -34.33 -8.25
CA ILE A 84 -14.91 -34.61 -8.24
C ILE A 84 -15.67 -33.42 -8.86
N LYS A 85 -15.16 -32.20 -8.67
CA LYS A 85 -15.70 -30.97 -9.24
C LYS A 85 -15.18 -30.68 -10.65
N ARG A 86 -14.42 -31.61 -11.26
CA ARG A 86 -13.72 -31.42 -12.55
C ARG A 86 -12.75 -30.24 -12.52
N GLN A 87 -12.05 -30.07 -11.40
CA GLN A 87 -11.06 -29.02 -11.18
C GLN A 87 -9.74 -29.64 -10.74
N LEU A 88 -8.64 -28.95 -11.04
CA LEU A 88 -7.30 -29.27 -10.55
C LEU A 88 -6.74 -28.10 -9.78
N VAL A 89 -6.04 -28.39 -8.69
CA VAL A 89 -5.31 -27.35 -7.97
C VAL A 89 -4.07 -26.96 -8.79
N CYS A 90 -4.00 -25.70 -9.18
CA CYS A 90 -2.91 -25.14 -9.95
C CYS A 90 -2.22 -24.03 -9.18
N SER A 91 -0.89 -24.04 -9.16
CA SER A 91 -0.07 -22.94 -8.67
C SER A 91 0.43 -22.12 -9.86
N TYR A 92 0.20 -20.83 -9.83
CA TYR A 92 0.59 -19.91 -10.90
C TYR A 92 1.02 -18.57 -10.35
N ASP A 93 1.88 -17.89 -11.10
CA ASP A 93 2.33 -16.54 -10.78
C ASP A 93 1.36 -15.51 -11.36
N GLU A 94 0.97 -14.55 -10.55
CA GLU A 94 0.14 -13.43 -10.96
C GLU A 94 0.88 -12.11 -10.69
N PHE A 95 0.97 -11.27 -11.71
CA PHE A 95 1.56 -9.95 -11.60
C PHE A 95 0.52 -8.97 -11.09
N SER A 96 0.52 -8.75 -9.77
CA SER A 96 -0.54 -8.05 -9.06
C SER A 96 -0.04 -6.79 -8.36
N VAL A 97 -0.92 -5.80 -8.24
CA VAL A 97 -0.73 -4.61 -7.39
C VAL A 97 -0.96 -4.93 -5.90
N ASN A 98 -1.56 -6.07 -5.59
CA ASN A 98 -1.78 -6.53 -4.21
C ASN A 98 -0.47 -7.03 -3.57
N SER A 99 0.58 -6.20 -3.66
CA SER A 99 1.87 -6.46 -3.04
C SER A 99 1.83 -6.14 -1.55
N TYR A 100 2.69 -6.80 -0.78
CA TYR A 100 2.82 -6.56 0.66
C TYR A 100 3.04 -5.08 0.99
N MET A 101 3.87 -4.38 0.21
CA MET A 101 4.14 -2.96 0.41
C MET A 101 2.91 -2.09 0.16
N ASN A 102 2.14 -2.38 -0.88
CA ASN A 102 0.90 -1.64 -1.16
C ASN A 102 -0.17 -1.88 -0.10
N CYS A 103 -0.26 -3.10 0.44
CA CYS A 103 -1.14 -3.41 1.58
C CYS A 103 -0.78 -2.59 2.82
N ILE A 104 0.51 -2.46 3.14
CA ILE A 104 0.98 -1.63 4.27
C ILE A 104 0.56 -0.17 4.05
N ILE A 105 0.79 0.37 2.85
CA ILE A 105 0.44 1.76 2.52
C ILE A 105 -1.07 1.98 2.65
N LYS A 106 -1.89 1.08 2.09
CA LYS A 106 -3.35 1.13 2.18
C LYS A 106 -3.82 1.13 3.64
N THR A 107 -3.37 0.14 4.43
CA THR A 107 -3.72 0.02 5.84
C THR A 107 -3.31 1.26 6.63
N THR A 108 -2.13 1.81 6.37
CA THR A 108 -1.67 3.04 7.04
C THR A 108 -2.55 4.24 6.69
N MET A 109 -2.95 4.39 5.43
CA MET A 109 -3.89 5.43 5.02
C MET A 109 -5.25 5.28 5.70
N GLU A 110 -5.76 4.07 5.82
CA GLU A 110 -7.02 3.78 6.52
C GLU A 110 -6.92 4.12 8.01
N LEU A 111 -5.82 3.74 8.68
CA LEU A 111 -5.59 4.12 10.08
C LEU A 111 -5.54 5.64 10.28
N LEU A 112 -4.90 6.37 9.36
CA LEU A 112 -4.86 7.83 9.42
C LEU A 112 -6.24 8.47 9.26
N LEU A 113 -7.15 7.88 8.49
CA LEU A 113 -8.53 8.38 8.40
C LEU A 113 -9.28 8.33 9.73
N HIS A 114 -8.94 7.37 10.61
CA HIS A 114 -9.52 7.26 11.95
C HIS A 114 -8.78 8.09 13.00
N SER A 115 -7.64 8.68 12.65
CA SER A 115 -6.86 9.54 13.53
C SER A 115 -7.40 10.99 13.56
N GLY A 116 -6.88 11.78 14.50
CA GLY A 116 -7.24 13.19 14.70
C GLY A 116 -6.60 14.14 13.67
N ILE A 117 -6.65 13.82 12.38
CA ILE A 117 -6.14 14.66 11.29
C ILE A 117 -7.24 15.58 10.74
N SER A 118 -6.82 16.67 10.08
CA SER A 118 -7.71 17.66 9.49
C SER A 118 -8.63 17.07 8.40
N LYS A 119 -9.79 17.70 8.20
CA LYS A 119 -10.76 17.29 7.17
C LYS A 119 -10.15 17.35 5.76
N GLY A 120 -9.27 18.32 5.49
CA GLY A 120 -8.55 18.46 4.23
C GLY A 120 -7.65 17.25 3.96
N ARG A 121 -6.83 16.84 4.93
CA ARG A 121 -5.99 15.65 4.85
C ARG A 121 -6.79 14.36 4.65
N LYS A 122 -7.91 14.22 5.40
CA LYS A 122 -8.82 13.07 5.20
C LYS A 122 -9.35 12.99 3.77
N LYS A 123 -9.71 14.14 3.18
CA LYS A 123 -10.18 14.20 1.79
C LYS A 123 -9.10 13.77 0.80
N ASP A 124 -7.87 14.23 0.99
CA ASP A 124 -6.74 13.87 0.12
C ASP A 124 -6.40 12.38 0.22
N ILE A 125 -6.37 11.82 1.43
CA ILE A 125 -6.15 10.38 1.63
C ILE A 125 -7.26 9.55 0.97
N ARG A 126 -8.53 9.94 1.11
CA ARG A 126 -9.64 9.23 0.46
C ARG A 126 -9.51 9.21 -1.07
N LYS A 127 -9.05 10.31 -1.67
CA LYS A 127 -8.80 10.36 -3.12
C LYS A 127 -7.71 9.38 -3.53
N LEU A 128 -6.65 9.26 -2.73
CA LEU A 128 -5.55 8.34 -3.00
C LEU A 128 -5.96 6.88 -2.82
N LEU A 129 -6.80 6.57 -1.82
CA LEU A 129 -7.30 5.21 -1.57
C LEU A 129 -8.06 4.62 -2.76
N VAL A 130 -8.68 5.43 -3.61
CA VAL A 130 -9.37 4.95 -4.81
C VAL A 130 -8.42 4.18 -5.73
N TYR A 131 -7.15 4.57 -5.81
CA TYR A 131 -6.14 3.87 -6.61
C TYR A 131 -5.68 2.54 -6.01
N PHE A 132 -6.04 2.25 -4.76
CA PHE A 132 -5.72 1.02 -4.04
C PHE A 132 -6.92 0.06 -3.95
N ALA A 133 -7.90 0.20 -4.84
CA ALA A 133 -9.10 -0.65 -4.83
C ALA A 133 -8.75 -2.13 -5.04
N ASP A 134 -7.74 -2.43 -5.87
CA ASP A 134 -7.31 -3.78 -6.22
C ASP A 134 -6.19 -4.31 -5.28
N VAL A 135 -5.89 -3.58 -4.20
CA VAL A 135 -4.88 -3.95 -3.19
C VAL A 135 -5.52 -4.57 -1.98
#